data_20d2ab25715a9d5a20b10091d1c9a176
#
_entry.id   20d2ab25715a9d5a20b10091d1c9a176
#
_cell.length_a   1.000
_cell.length_b   1.000
_cell.length_c   1.000
_cell.angle_alpha   90.00
_cell.angle_beta   90.00
_cell.angle_gamma   90.00
#
_symmetry.space_group_name_H-M   'P 1'
#
loop_
_entity.id
_entity.type
_entity.pdbx_description
1 polymer ?
#
loop_
_entity_poly.entity_id
_entity_poly.type
_entity_poly.pdbx_seq_one_letter_code
_entity_poly.pdbx_strand_id
1 'polypeptide(L)'
;MDFINAIILLLNYIFIPALTYGSQLALGAIFVTLIYGILRFANFATGDMMSFGTMATILFTWYFQSLGVSLGVLPTALLAIPFGIIFMIFYMLLIDKFVFKYYRNQKSPPVQFAMVSIGVMFVTQAVVRIIIGPGDRRFFDGEKFIIKAREFKEMTGLNEGLALKSTQVITIFVTIVLVSLLFWFLNRTKTGKSMKAYSDNEDLALLSGIDPKKIVLVTWVIAGILATIGGALYGLDKSFKPFTYFNNMLPIFAAAIVGGIGNPFGAFLGGYVIAFSEILLTYAYKKFFMYVLPESMEPNSLVQLLSTDYKFAVSFSILVIVLIYRPSGIFKGKVL
;
A
#
# COMPACT_ATOMS: atom_id res chain seq x y z
N MET A 1 24.84 -18.20 -21.09
CA MET A 1 24.57 -18.39 -19.66
C MET A 1 24.50 -17.06 -18.91
N ASP A 2 25.43 -16.12 -19.14
CA ASP A 2 25.53 -14.88 -18.38
C ASP A 2 24.34 -13.95 -18.56
N PHE A 3 23.82 -13.81 -19.78
CA PHE A 3 22.61 -13.02 -20.02
C PHE A 3 21.38 -13.54 -19.25
N ILE A 4 21.24 -14.86 -19.11
CA ILE A 4 20.14 -15.46 -18.32
C ILE A 4 20.35 -15.18 -16.83
N ASN A 5 21.59 -15.27 -16.34
CA ASN A 5 21.93 -14.91 -14.96
C ASN A 5 21.63 -13.44 -14.67
N ALA A 6 21.93 -12.52 -15.61
CA ALA A 6 21.59 -11.10 -15.51
C ALA A 6 20.07 -10.88 -15.40
N ILE A 7 19.27 -11.58 -16.21
CA ILE A 7 17.80 -11.50 -16.16
C ILE A 7 17.28 -12.00 -14.80
N ILE A 8 17.78 -13.13 -14.29
CA ILE A 8 17.37 -13.68 -13.00
C ILE A 8 17.68 -12.70 -11.86
N LEU A 9 18.84 -12.01 -11.92
CA LEU A 9 19.15 -10.95 -10.95
C LEU A 9 18.12 -9.83 -10.99
N LEU A 10 17.77 -9.32 -12.17
CA LEU A 10 16.77 -8.25 -12.31
C LEU A 10 15.40 -8.71 -11.79
N LEU A 11 14.99 -9.93 -12.12
CA LEU A 11 13.74 -10.51 -11.63
C LEU A 11 13.73 -10.60 -10.11
N ASN A 12 14.79 -11.12 -9.51
CA ASN A 12 14.86 -11.42 -8.09
C ASN A 12 15.00 -10.15 -7.21
N TYR A 13 15.76 -9.15 -7.68
CA TYR A 13 16.09 -7.97 -6.88
C TYR A 13 15.35 -6.69 -7.30
N ILE A 14 14.79 -6.64 -8.48
CA ILE A 14 14.04 -5.47 -8.99
C ILE A 14 12.58 -5.80 -9.21
N PHE A 15 12.26 -6.71 -10.15
CA PHE A 15 10.88 -6.92 -10.59
C PHE A 15 9.97 -7.47 -9.49
N ILE A 16 10.35 -8.57 -8.85
CA ILE A 16 9.53 -9.20 -7.80
C ILE A 16 9.37 -8.28 -6.58
N PRO A 17 10.44 -7.67 -6.03
CA PRO A 17 10.30 -6.69 -4.95
C PRO A 17 9.49 -5.46 -5.34
N ALA A 18 9.66 -4.94 -6.59
CA ALA A 18 8.91 -3.78 -7.06
C ALA A 18 7.42 -4.08 -7.25
N LEU A 19 7.06 -5.26 -7.77
CA LEU A 19 5.67 -5.71 -7.84
C LEU A 19 5.05 -5.86 -6.45
N THR A 20 5.79 -6.45 -5.50
CA THR A 20 5.31 -6.65 -4.14
C THR A 20 5.09 -5.32 -3.42
N TYR A 21 6.10 -4.46 -3.41
CA TYR A 21 6.04 -3.15 -2.77
C TYR A 21 5.05 -2.23 -3.48
N GLY A 22 5.01 -2.27 -4.82
CA GLY A 22 4.03 -1.56 -5.63
C GLY A 22 2.59 -1.95 -5.32
N SER A 23 2.34 -3.23 -5.09
CA SER A 23 1.04 -3.74 -4.63
C SER A 23 0.63 -3.13 -3.29
N GLN A 24 1.54 -3.07 -2.34
CA GLN A 24 1.32 -2.49 -1.01
C GLN A 24 1.05 -0.96 -1.09
N LEU A 25 1.88 -0.23 -1.86
CA LEU A 25 1.68 1.20 -2.10
C LEU A 25 0.37 1.48 -2.86
N ALA A 26 0.03 0.65 -3.84
CA ALA A 26 -1.20 0.80 -4.62
C ALA A 26 -2.45 0.71 -3.76
N LEU A 27 -2.53 -0.24 -2.82
CA LEU A 27 -3.65 -0.35 -1.89
C LEU A 27 -3.76 0.90 -0.99
N GLY A 28 -2.63 1.40 -0.48
CA GLY A 28 -2.58 2.64 0.28
C GLY A 28 -2.96 3.87 -0.56
N ALA A 29 -2.50 3.96 -1.80
CA ALA A 29 -2.80 5.05 -2.71
C ALA A 29 -4.29 5.09 -3.12
N ILE A 30 -4.90 3.91 -3.35
CA ILE A 30 -6.35 3.80 -3.60
C ILE A 30 -7.13 4.24 -2.35
N PHE A 31 -6.69 3.84 -1.14
CA PHE A 31 -7.29 4.27 0.11
C PHE A 31 -7.30 5.81 0.23
N VAL A 32 -6.14 6.47 0.04
CA VAL A 32 -6.03 7.94 0.04
C VAL A 32 -6.95 8.55 -1.01
N THR A 33 -6.91 8.03 -2.23
CA THR A 33 -7.66 8.56 -3.36
C THR A 33 -9.18 8.45 -3.18
N LEU A 34 -9.68 7.36 -2.60
CA LEU A 34 -11.11 7.20 -2.31
C LEU A 34 -11.58 8.19 -1.24
N ILE A 35 -10.82 8.36 -0.16
CA ILE A 35 -11.15 9.35 0.87
C ILE A 35 -11.15 10.75 0.28
N TYR A 36 -10.10 11.11 -0.45
CA TYR A 36 -10.02 12.44 -1.07
C TYR A 36 -11.14 12.67 -2.08
N GLY A 37 -11.45 11.67 -2.92
CA GLY A 37 -12.49 11.78 -3.94
C GLY A 37 -13.89 12.03 -3.37
N ILE A 38 -14.20 11.48 -2.20
CA ILE A 38 -15.53 11.56 -1.56
C ILE A 38 -15.57 12.62 -0.46
N LEU A 39 -14.57 12.65 0.42
CA LEU A 39 -14.56 13.53 1.60
C LEU A 39 -13.83 14.85 1.37
N ARG A 40 -13.16 15.01 0.22
CA ARG A 40 -12.52 16.25 -0.25
C ARG A 40 -11.41 16.77 0.66
N PHE A 41 -10.76 15.91 1.42
CA PHE A 41 -9.58 16.28 2.21
C PHE A 41 -8.49 15.21 2.17
N ALA A 42 -7.24 15.63 2.36
CA ALA A 42 -6.10 14.72 2.52
C ALA A 42 -6.10 14.17 3.95
N ASN A 43 -6.24 12.84 4.08
CA ASN A 43 -6.24 12.18 5.39
C ASN A 43 -4.80 11.76 5.77
N PHE A 44 -4.14 12.56 6.59
CA PHE A 44 -2.78 12.27 7.05
C PHE A 44 -2.68 11.09 8.02
N ALA A 45 -3.79 10.60 8.57
CA ALA A 45 -3.80 9.41 9.41
C ALA A 45 -3.69 8.08 8.62
N THR A 46 -3.56 8.12 7.29
CA THR A 46 -3.58 6.94 6.41
C THR A 46 -2.61 5.84 6.85
N GLY A 47 -1.34 6.17 7.08
CA GLY A 47 -0.32 5.20 7.49
C GLY A 47 -0.64 4.57 8.85
N ASP A 48 -1.03 5.38 9.83
CA ASP A 48 -1.36 4.89 11.16
C ASP A 48 -2.68 4.12 11.22
N MET A 49 -3.64 4.44 10.35
CA MET A 49 -4.84 3.63 10.13
C MET A 49 -4.49 2.25 9.55
N MET A 50 -3.57 2.17 8.58
CA MET A 50 -3.05 0.88 8.11
C MET A 50 -2.34 0.12 9.24
N SER A 51 -1.56 0.81 10.07
CA SER A 51 -0.92 0.24 11.26
C SER A 51 -1.95 -0.33 12.25
N PHE A 52 -3.04 0.39 12.52
CA PHE A 52 -4.12 -0.07 13.42
C PHE A 52 -4.80 -1.35 12.88
N GLY A 53 -5.15 -1.39 11.59
CA GLY A 53 -5.73 -2.59 10.97
C GLY A 53 -4.78 -3.79 11.03
N THR A 54 -3.48 -3.54 10.82
CA THR A 54 -2.45 -4.59 10.94
C THR A 54 -2.29 -5.07 12.37
N MET A 55 -2.27 -4.15 13.36
CA MET A 55 -2.23 -4.50 14.79
C MET A 55 -3.40 -5.41 15.17
N ALA A 56 -4.62 -5.05 14.75
CA ALA A 56 -5.79 -5.91 15.02
C ALA A 56 -5.62 -7.30 14.38
N THR A 57 -5.15 -7.37 13.14
CA THR A 57 -4.84 -8.64 12.46
C THR A 57 -3.81 -9.46 13.24
N ILE A 58 -2.74 -8.85 13.76
CA ILE A 58 -1.70 -9.53 14.55
C ILE A 58 -2.28 -10.12 15.83
N LEU A 59 -3.11 -9.36 16.56
CA LEU A 59 -3.72 -9.84 17.80
C LEU A 59 -4.60 -11.06 17.55
N PHE A 60 -5.42 -11.06 16.49
CA PHE A 60 -6.19 -12.23 16.10
C PHE A 60 -5.31 -13.38 15.60
N THR A 61 -4.21 -13.11 14.91
CA THR A 61 -3.25 -14.13 14.49
C THR A 61 -2.66 -14.84 15.71
N TRP A 62 -2.20 -14.10 16.70
CA TRP A 62 -1.65 -14.67 17.94
C TRP A 62 -2.73 -15.44 18.75
N TYR A 63 -3.96 -14.94 18.74
CA TYR A 63 -5.07 -15.65 19.36
C TYR A 63 -5.33 -17.00 18.67
N PHE A 64 -5.38 -17.07 17.34
CA PHE A 64 -5.54 -18.32 16.62
C PHE A 64 -4.36 -19.28 16.83
N GLN A 65 -3.13 -18.75 16.81
CA GLN A 65 -1.94 -19.55 17.13
C GLN A 65 -1.99 -20.12 18.54
N SER A 66 -2.49 -19.37 19.54
CA SER A 66 -2.65 -19.86 20.90
C SER A 66 -3.68 -20.97 21.04
N LEU A 67 -4.66 -21.05 20.12
CA LEU A 67 -5.64 -22.14 20.00
C LEU A 67 -5.11 -23.34 19.18
N GLY A 68 -3.85 -23.29 18.72
CA GLY A 68 -3.25 -24.34 17.89
C GLY A 68 -3.72 -24.33 16.43
N VAL A 69 -4.42 -23.28 15.98
CA VAL A 69 -4.85 -23.15 14.59
C VAL A 69 -3.68 -22.64 13.75
N SER A 70 -3.28 -23.42 12.74
CA SER A 70 -2.29 -23.03 11.73
C SER A 70 -2.74 -23.48 10.35
N LEU A 71 -2.40 -22.68 9.31
CA LEU A 71 -2.66 -23.03 7.92
C LEU A 71 -1.51 -23.84 7.27
N GLY A 72 -0.50 -24.21 8.06
CA GLY A 72 0.67 -24.96 7.57
C GLY A 72 1.53 -24.13 6.61
N VAL A 73 1.36 -24.33 5.31
CA VAL A 73 2.15 -23.61 4.28
C VAL A 73 1.82 -22.12 4.23
N LEU A 74 0.55 -21.75 4.41
CA LEU A 74 0.09 -20.35 4.38
C LEU A 74 0.15 -19.72 5.78
N PRO A 75 0.38 -18.40 5.88
CA PRO A 75 0.39 -17.73 7.17
C PRO A 75 -1.02 -17.68 7.80
N THR A 76 -1.11 -18.02 9.08
CA THR A 76 -2.36 -17.97 9.87
C THR A 76 -2.98 -16.56 9.87
N ALA A 77 -2.17 -15.52 9.64
CA ALA A 77 -2.62 -14.16 9.48
C ALA A 77 -3.71 -13.99 8.40
N LEU A 78 -3.75 -14.84 7.36
CA LEU A 78 -4.81 -14.79 6.33
C LEU A 78 -6.19 -15.07 6.92
N LEU A 79 -6.30 -15.94 7.92
CA LEU A 79 -7.55 -16.18 8.66
C LEU A 79 -7.89 -15.01 9.60
N ALA A 80 -6.89 -14.28 10.07
CA ALA A 80 -7.07 -13.17 10.99
C ALA A 80 -7.46 -11.85 10.28
N ILE A 81 -7.12 -11.68 8.99
CA ILE A 81 -7.41 -10.46 8.21
C ILE A 81 -8.91 -10.08 8.27
N PRO A 82 -9.90 -10.97 8.06
CA PRO A 82 -11.31 -10.60 8.14
C PRO A 82 -11.70 -9.99 9.49
N PHE A 83 -11.16 -10.50 10.59
CA PHE A 83 -11.41 -9.97 11.94
C PHE A 83 -10.72 -8.61 12.11
N GLY A 84 -9.48 -8.45 11.62
CA GLY A 84 -8.79 -7.16 11.56
C GLY A 84 -9.58 -6.11 10.78
N ILE A 85 -10.21 -6.49 9.66
CA ILE A 85 -11.06 -5.62 8.84
C ILE A 85 -12.28 -5.16 9.65
N ILE A 86 -12.98 -6.06 10.34
CA ILE A 86 -14.15 -5.70 11.16
C ILE A 86 -13.77 -4.69 12.23
N PHE A 87 -12.65 -4.94 12.94
CA PHE A 87 -12.14 -4.02 13.95
C PHE A 87 -11.76 -2.66 13.37
N MET A 88 -11.11 -2.66 12.20
CA MET A 88 -10.73 -1.43 11.52
C MET A 88 -11.93 -0.62 11.02
N ILE A 89 -12.93 -1.27 10.45
CA ILE A 89 -14.17 -0.61 10.03
C ILE A 89 -14.85 0.03 11.25
N PHE A 90 -14.98 -0.71 12.34
CA PHE A 90 -15.54 -0.18 13.57
C PHE A 90 -14.79 1.06 14.07
N TYR A 91 -13.45 1.01 14.10
CA TYR A 91 -12.60 2.12 14.48
C TYR A 91 -12.77 3.33 13.56
N MET A 92 -12.79 3.13 12.24
CA MET A 92 -13.01 4.22 11.28
C MET A 92 -14.37 4.88 11.41
N LEU A 93 -15.43 4.07 11.63
CA LEU A 93 -16.77 4.61 11.87
C LEU A 93 -16.88 5.38 13.18
N LEU A 94 -16.15 4.96 14.22
CA LEU A 94 -16.04 5.75 15.47
C LEU A 94 -15.37 7.10 15.21
N ILE A 95 -14.23 7.12 14.50
CA ILE A 95 -13.54 8.36 14.17
C ILE A 95 -14.44 9.25 13.30
N ASP A 96 -15.11 8.70 12.30
CA ASP A 96 -16.04 9.49 11.49
C ASP A 96 -17.14 10.10 12.35
N LYS A 97 -17.79 9.31 13.23
CA LYS A 97 -18.89 9.75 14.07
C LYS A 97 -18.50 10.83 15.07
N PHE A 98 -17.37 10.67 15.78
CA PHE A 98 -16.96 11.54 16.87
C PHE A 98 -16.11 12.73 16.41
N VAL A 99 -15.40 12.59 15.29
CA VAL A 99 -14.45 13.59 14.81
C VAL A 99 -14.93 14.21 13.49
N PHE A 100 -14.84 13.49 12.38
CA PHE A 100 -15.06 14.08 11.05
C PHE A 100 -16.49 14.55 10.78
N LYS A 101 -17.50 13.85 11.33
CA LYS A 101 -18.91 14.25 11.18
C LYS A 101 -19.20 15.62 11.79
N TYR A 102 -18.55 15.97 12.90
CA TYR A 102 -18.69 17.28 13.52
C TYR A 102 -18.28 18.40 12.56
N TYR A 103 -17.07 18.33 12.01
CA TYR A 103 -16.55 19.32 11.06
C TYR A 103 -17.34 19.33 9.74
N ARG A 104 -17.80 18.18 9.30
CA ARG A 104 -18.66 18.08 8.10
C ARG A 104 -19.99 18.78 8.28
N ASN A 105 -20.62 18.65 9.44
CA ASN A 105 -21.86 19.36 9.78
C ASN A 105 -21.68 20.89 9.84
N GLN A 106 -20.50 21.35 10.21
CA GLN A 106 -20.15 22.78 10.23
C GLN A 106 -19.72 23.31 8.85
N LYS A 107 -19.71 22.46 7.82
CA LYS A 107 -19.17 22.82 6.49
C LYS A 107 -17.78 23.42 6.54
N SER A 108 -16.92 22.87 7.40
CA SER A 108 -15.55 23.33 7.62
C SER A 108 -14.71 23.22 6.33
N PRO A 109 -13.75 24.12 6.09
CA PRO A 109 -12.89 24.05 4.93
C PRO A 109 -11.96 22.81 4.96
N PRO A 110 -11.49 22.30 3.80
CA PRO A 110 -10.66 21.11 3.71
C PRO A 110 -9.38 21.13 4.57
N VAL A 111 -8.81 22.32 4.77
CA VAL A 111 -7.62 22.51 5.63
C VAL A 111 -7.90 22.11 7.08
N GLN A 112 -9.06 22.42 7.63
CA GLN A 112 -9.42 22.01 9.00
C GLN A 112 -9.52 20.47 9.10
N PHE A 113 -10.09 19.81 8.13
CA PHE A 113 -10.11 18.33 8.09
C PHE A 113 -8.70 17.73 8.03
N ALA A 114 -7.80 18.34 7.25
CA ALA A 114 -6.40 17.91 7.21
C ALA A 114 -5.72 18.07 8.58
N MET A 115 -5.90 19.21 9.26
CA MET A 115 -5.37 19.42 10.63
C MET A 115 -5.93 18.40 11.62
N VAL A 116 -7.24 18.16 11.58
CA VAL A 116 -7.91 17.18 12.43
C VAL A 116 -7.40 15.77 12.16
N SER A 117 -7.14 15.42 10.89
CA SER A 117 -6.59 14.11 10.54
C SER A 117 -5.18 13.89 11.12
N ILE A 118 -4.38 14.95 11.28
CA ILE A 118 -3.10 14.87 12.00
C ILE A 118 -3.33 14.56 13.49
N GLY A 119 -4.33 15.15 14.12
CA GLY A 119 -4.71 14.78 15.48
C GLY A 119 -5.14 13.32 15.59
N VAL A 120 -5.97 12.83 14.67
CA VAL A 120 -6.36 11.42 14.57
C VAL A 120 -5.13 10.52 14.36
N MET A 121 -4.18 10.93 13.55
CA MET A 121 -2.92 10.23 13.30
C MET A 121 -2.17 9.98 14.62
N PHE A 122 -1.94 11.02 15.42
CA PHE A 122 -1.22 10.89 16.69
C PHE A 122 -1.99 10.02 17.72
N VAL A 123 -3.31 10.17 17.79
CA VAL A 123 -4.14 9.32 18.66
C VAL A 123 -4.06 7.86 18.23
N THR A 124 -4.21 7.57 16.93
CA THR A 124 -4.10 6.20 16.39
C THR A 124 -2.74 5.60 16.67
N GLN A 125 -1.67 6.37 16.44
CA GLN A 125 -0.29 5.96 16.70
C GLN A 125 -0.06 5.63 18.18
N ALA A 126 -0.59 6.47 19.09
CA ALA A 126 -0.50 6.23 20.52
C ALA A 126 -1.27 4.96 20.93
N VAL A 127 -2.50 4.77 20.43
CA VAL A 127 -3.32 3.58 20.71
C VAL A 127 -2.59 2.31 20.25
N VAL A 128 -2.07 2.29 19.04
CA VAL A 128 -1.31 1.13 18.51
C VAL A 128 -0.11 0.82 19.40
N ARG A 129 0.67 1.83 19.80
CA ARG A 129 1.85 1.64 20.65
C ARG A 129 1.53 1.19 22.07
N ILE A 130 0.41 1.64 22.64
CA ILE A 130 -0.05 1.21 23.96
C ILE A 130 -0.45 -0.26 23.93
N ILE A 131 -1.12 -0.72 22.86
CA ILE A 131 -1.66 -2.08 22.78
C ILE A 131 -0.57 -3.10 22.42
N ILE A 132 0.23 -2.85 21.38
CA ILE A 132 1.18 -3.86 20.86
C ILE A 132 2.65 -3.54 21.16
N GLY A 133 2.91 -2.30 21.62
CA GLY A 133 4.25 -1.78 21.89
C GLY A 133 4.92 -1.15 20.66
N PRO A 134 6.05 -0.43 20.85
CA PRO A 134 6.76 0.26 19.78
C PRO A 134 7.71 -0.64 18.99
N GLY A 135 7.99 -1.85 19.48
CA GLY A 135 8.99 -2.78 18.93
C GLY A 135 8.55 -3.46 17.65
N ASP A 136 9.50 -4.16 17.05
CA ASP A 136 9.28 -4.99 15.87
C ASP A 136 8.48 -6.26 16.24
N ARG A 137 7.43 -6.57 15.50
CA ARG A 137 6.57 -7.74 15.70
C ARG A 137 6.52 -8.57 14.43
N ARG A 138 6.87 -9.85 14.55
CA ARG A 138 6.74 -10.83 13.48
C ARG A 138 5.56 -11.73 13.77
N PHE A 139 4.72 -11.93 12.77
CA PHE A 139 3.50 -12.75 12.89
C PHE A 139 3.31 -13.70 11.70
N PHE A 140 4.36 -13.84 10.88
CA PHE A 140 4.42 -14.80 9.79
C PHE A 140 4.85 -16.16 10.35
N ASP A 141 4.03 -17.20 10.15
CA ASP A 141 4.21 -18.57 10.62
C ASP A 141 4.15 -19.63 9.51
N GLY A 142 3.96 -19.20 8.26
CA GLY A 142 3.93 -20.10 7.10
C GLY A 142 5.33 -20.44 6.54
N GLU A 143 5.35 -21.15 5.43
CA GLU A 143 6.60 -21.42 4.70
C GLU A 143 7.13 -20.15 4.05
N LYS A 144 8.39 -19.82 4.35
CA LYS A 144 9.00 -18.56 3.92
C LYS A 144 9.21 -18.45 2.41
N PHE A 145 9.57 -19.56 1.77
CA PHE A 145 9.91 -19.59 0.34
C PHE A 145 9.08 -20.64 -0.38
N ILE A 146 8.50 -20.27 -1.51
CA ILE A 146 7.90 -21.20 -2.49
C ILE A 146 8.99 -21.81 -3.37
N ILE A 147 9.96 -20.95 -3.78
CA ILE A 147 11.14 -21.36 -4.55
C ILE A 147 12.36 -20.86 -3.79
N LYS A 148 13.26 -21.78 -3.41
CA LYS A 148 14.54 -21.42 -2.78
C LYS A 148 15.61 -21.24 -3.86
N ALA A 149 16.41 -20.19 -3.73
CA ALA A 149 17.47 -19.88 -4.68
C ALA A 149 18.42 -21.06 -4.92
N ARG A 150 18.69 -21.86 -3.88
CA ARG A 150 19.57 -23.03 -3.98
C ARG A 150 18.94 -24.15 -4.83
N GLU A 151 17.68 -24.49 -4.59
CA GLU A 151 16.95 -25.51 -5.33
C GLU A 151 16.85 -25.13 -6.82
N PHE A 152 16.58 -23.84 -7.09
CA PHE A 152 16.53 -23.31 -8.46
C PHE A 152 17.89 -23.46 -9.17
N LYS A 153 19.01 -23.16 -8.51
CA LYS A 153 20.35 -23.35 -9.07
C LYS A 153 20.66 -24.82 -9.37
N GLU A 154 20.31 -25.71 -8.45
CA GLU A 154 20.53 -27.15 -8.60
C GLU A 154 19.71 -27.72 -9.79
N MET A 155 18.48 -27.21 -10.00
CA MET A 155 17.62 -27.64 -11.12
C MET A 155 18.04 -27.06 -12.48
N THR A 156 18.55 -25.84 -12.52
CA THR A 156 18.82 -25.11 -13.78
C THR A 156 20.30 -25.11 -14.18
N GLY A 157 21.19 -25.40 -13.24
CA GLY A 157 22.65 -25.30 -13.45
C GLY A 157 23.17 -23.87 -13.61
N LEU A 158 22.36 -22.86 -13.25
CA LEU A 158 22.72 -21.45 -13.36
C LEU A 158 23.49 -20.96 -12.13
N ASN A 159 24.31 -19.93 -12.32
CA ASN A 159 25.08 -19.32 -11.24
C ASN A 159 24.18 -18.47 -10.30
N GLU A 160 23.09 -17.90 -10.83
CA GLU A 160 22.12 -17.12 -10.06
C GLU A 160 20.84 -17.92 -9.78
N GLY A 161 20.28 -17.74 -8.59
CA GLY A 161 19.08 -18.46 -8.13
C GLY A 161 17.88 -17.53 -7.97
N LEU A 162 16.74 -17.96 -8.49
CA LEU A 162 15.47 -17.29 -8.23
C LEU A 162 14.97 -17.67 -6.83
N ALA A 163 14.71 -16.66 -5.99
CA ALA A 163 14.09 -16.84 -4.68
C ALA A 163 12.70 -16.19 -4.65
N LEU A 164 11.66 -17.00 -4.50
CA LEU A 164 10.29 -16.49 -4.44
C LEU A 164 9.71 -16.73 -3.05
N LYS A 165 9.45 -15.63 -2.31
CA LYS A 165 8.84 -15.70 -0.99
C LYS A 165 7.33 -15.90 -1.09
N SER A 166 6.77 -16.69 -0.17
CA SER A 166 5.31 -16.89 -0.07
C SER A 166 4.57 -15.56 0.12
N THR A 167 5.11 -14.66 0.94
CA THR A 167 4.53 -13.34 1.18
C THR A 167 4.43 -12.48 -0.08
N GLN A 168 5.38 -12.59 -1.01
CA GLN A 168 5.38 -11.84 -2.27
C GLN A 168 4.24 -12.30 -3.18
N VAL A 169 4.10 -13.61 -3.36
CA VAL A 169 3.02 -14.19 -4.17
C VAL A 169 1.66 -13.86 -3.59
N ILE A 170 1.49 -14.05 -2.26
CA ILE A 170 0.26 -13.72 -1.55
C ILE A 170 -0.09 -12.23 -1.75
N THR A 171 0.89 -11.34 -1.57
CA THR A 171 0.67 -9.90 -1.71
C THR A 171 0.19 -9.53 -3.12
N ILE A 172 0.87 -10.00 -4.16
CA ILE A 172 0.51 -9.71 -5.54
C ILE A 172 -0.88 -10.29 -5.86
N PHE A 173 -1.13 -11.56 -5.51
CA PHE A 173 -2.40 -12.22 -5.77
C PHE A 173 -3.57 -11.53 -5.06
N VAL A 174 -3.46 -11.29 -3.74
CA VAL A 174 -4.51 -10.63 -2.95
C VAL A 174 -4.77 -9.21 -3.47
N THR A 175 -3.74 -8.48 -3.86
CA THR A 175 -3.90 -7.14 -4.43
C THR A 175 -4.65 -7.17 -5.75
N ILE A 176 -4.32 -8.08 -6.67
CA ILE A 176 -5.02 -8.21 -7.95
C ILE A 176 -6.50 -8.53 -7.72
N VAL A 177 -6.80 -9.50 -6.84
CA VAL A 177 -8.18 -9.89 -6.51
C VAL A 177 -8.93 -8.71 -5.91
N LEU A 178 -8.36 -8.06 -4.89
CA LEU A 178 -9.02 -6.95 -4.18
C LEU A 178 -9.28 -5.75 -5.09
N VAL A 179 -8.30 -5.36 -5.91
CA VAL A 179 -8.43 -4.25 -6.86
C VAL A 179 -9.44 -4.58 -7.94
N SER A 180 -9.45 -5.81 -8.45
CA SER A 180 -10.45 -6.26 -9.44
C SER A 180 -11.87 -6.22 -8.86
N LEU A 181 -12.05 -6.68 -7.61
CA LEU A 181 -13.33 -6.60 -6.91
C LEU A 181 -13.75 -5.15 -6.66
N LEU A 182 -12.82 -4.28 -6.28
CA LEU A 182 -13.11 -2.85 -6.10
C LEU A 182 -13.56 -2.20 -7.41
N PHE A 183 -12.87 -2.45 -8.53
CA PHE A 183 -13.26 -1.89 -9.82
C PHE A 183 -14.57 -2.47 -10.32
N TRP A 184 -14.82 -3.75 -10.11
CA TRP A 184 -16.12 -4.35 -10.38
C TRP A 184 -17.22 -3.65 -9.57
N PHE A 185 -16.99 -3.47 -8.25
CA PHE A 185 -17.92 -2.76 -7.37
C PHE A 185 -18.21 -1.34 -7.86
N LEU A 186 -17.16 -0.54 -8.12
CA LEU A 186 -17.29 0.86 -8.55
C LEU A 186 -18.00 1.00 -9.92
N ASN A 187 -17.82 0.03 -10.84
CA ASN A 187 -18.35 0.13 -12.20
C ASN A 187 -19.72 -0.54 -12.36
N ARG A 188 -20.00 -1.59 -11.61
CA ARG A 188 -21.18 -2.44 -11.84
C ARG A 188 -22.28 -2.25 -10.80
N THR A 189 -21.96 -1.87 -9.56
CA THR A 189 -23.00 -1.71 -8.52
C THR A 189 -23.64 -0.33 -8.54
N LYS A 190 -24.91 -0.25 -8.09
CA LYS A 190 -25.61 1.04 -7.94
C LYS A 190 -24.88 1.97 -6.99
N THR A 191 -24.41 1.44 -5.83
CA THR A 191 -23.67 2.23 -4.83
C THR A 191 -22.33 2.73 -5.39
N GLY A 192 -21.57 1.89 -6.10
CA GLY A 192 -20.31 2.31 -6.72
C GLY A 192 -20.50 3.40 -7.77
N LYS A 193 -21.54 3.30 -8.60
CA LYS A 193 -21.89 4.37 -9.56
C LYS A 193 -22.31 5.66 -8.85
N SER A 194 -23.06 5.55 -7.74
CA SER A 194 -23.43 6.72 -6.92
C SER A 194 -22.19 7.36 -6.26
N MET A 195 -21.21 6.56 -5.81
CA MET A 195 -19.94 7.08 -5.30
C MET A 195 -19.17 7.87 -6.38
N LYS A 196 -19.12 7.35 -7.61
CA LYS A 196 -18.49 8.07 -8.73
C LYS A 196 -19.21 9.37 -9.03
N ALA A 197 -20.53 9.34 -9.17
CA ALA A 197 -21.33 10.54 -9.42
C ALA A 197 -21.15 11.59 -8.32
N TYR A 198 -21.16 11.17 -7.05
CA TYR A 198 -20.91 12.04 -5.90
C TYR A 198 -19.49 12.62 -5.93
N SER A 199 -18.49 11.78 -6.26
CA SER A 199 -17.12 12.22 -6.44
C SER A 199 -16.96 13.22 -7.58
N ASP A 200 -17.70 13.08 -8.67
CA ASP A 200 -17.59 13.98 -9.83
C ASP A 200 -18.26 15.34 -9.57
N ASN A 201 -19.48 15.34 -9.05
CA ASN A 201 -20.19 16.56 -8.67
C ASN A 201 -21.16 16.27 -7.51
N GLU A 202 -20.81 16.76 -6.32
CA GLU A 202 -21.59 16.56 -5.11
C GLU A 202 -23.00 17.17 -5.21
N ASP A 203 -23.10 18.42 -5.70
CA ASP A 203 -24.39 19.13 -5.78
C ASP A 203 -25.38 18.44 -6.73
N LEU A 204 -24.90 18.03 -7.91
CA LEU A 204 -25.72 17.29 -8.86
C LEU A 204 -26.12 15.91 -8.35
N ALA A 205 -25.23 15.24 -7.60
CA ALA A 205 -25.52 13.95 -6.97
C ALA A 205 -26.62 14.08 -5.90
N LEU A 206 -26.56 15.13 -5.08
CA LEU A 206 -27.59 15.44 -4.08
C LEU A 206 -28.94 15.74 -4.73
N LEU A 207 -28.96 16.55 -5.78
CA LEU A 207 -30.18 16.84 -6.55
C LEU A 207 -30.77 15.59 -7.21
N SER A 208 -29.94 14.60 -7.53
CA SER A 208 -30.38 13.31 -8.08
C SER A 208 -30.83 12.31 -6.99
N GLY A 209 -30.93 12.73 -5.73
CA GLY A 209 -31.43 11.92 -4.61
C GLY A 209 -30.37 10.93 -4.02
N ILE A 210 -29.08 11.13 -4.29
CA ILE A 210 -28.01 10.31 -3.68
C ILE A 210 -27.82 10.75 -2.24
N ASP A 211 -27.97 9.79 -1.30
CA ASP A 211 -27.74 10.04 0.14
C ASP A 211 -26.24 10.13 0.47
N PRO A 212 -25.73 11.30 0.86
CA PRO A 212 -24.32 11.50 1.20
C PRO A 212 -23.88 10.70 2.40
N LYS A 213 -24.77 10.45 3.37
CA LYS A 213 -24.43 9.67 4.58
C LYS A 213 -24.08 8.23 4.21
N LYS A 214 -24.85 7.64 3.29
CA LYS A 214 -24.60 6.30 2.77
C LYS A 214 -23.28 6.24 2.00
N ILE A 215 -23.01 7.24 1.15
CA ILE A 215 -21.75 7.31 0.38
C ILE A 215 -20.55 7.39 1.30
N VAL A 216 -20.58 8.28 2.30
CA VAL A 216 -19.49 8.43 3.29
C VAL A 216 -19.29 7.14 4.07
N LEU A 217 -20.35 6.49 4.56
CA LEU A 217 -20.27 5.23 5.28
C LEU A 217 -19.59 4.14 4.44
N VAL A 218 -20.04 3.95 3.20
CA VAL A 218 -19.46 2.94 2.29
C VAL A 218 -18.00 3.27 1.99
N THR A 219 -17.66 4.54 1.84
CA THR A 219 -16.27 4.97 1.64
C THR A 219 -15.38 4.56 2.81
N TRP A 220 -15.82 4.79 4.06
CA TRP A 220 -15.07 4.37 5.25
C TRP A 220 -14.95 2.84 5.35
N VAL A 221 -15.98 2.09 4.98
CA VAL A 221 -15.93 0.61 4.96
C VAL A 221 -14.89 0.12 3.96
N ILE A 222 -14.94 0.60 2.71
CA ILE A 222 -13.95 0.22 1.68
C ILE A 222 -12.54 0.66 2.08
N ALA A 223 -12.41 1.87 2.60
CA ALA A 223 -11.15 2.39 3.12
C ALA A 223 -10.57 1.50 4.22
N GLY A 224 -11.40 1.03 5.16
CA GLY A 224 -11.00 0.10 6.22
C GLY A 224 -10.51 -1.24 5.71
N ILE A 225 -11.17 -1.78 4.68
CA ILE A 225 -10.74 -3.02 4.01
C ILE A 225 -9.36 -2.83 3.38
N LEU A 226 -9.18 -1.77 2.59
CA LEU A 226 -7.93 -1.47 1.89
C LEU A 226 -6.77 -1.21 2.87
N ALA A 227 -7.02 -0.43 3.92
CA ALA A 227 -6.04 -0.12 4.96
C ALA A 227 -5.57 -1.37 5.69
N THR A 228 -6.50 -2.23 6.11
CA THR A 228 -6.16 -3.45 6.84
C THR A 228 -5.41 -4.43 5.97
N ILE A 229 -5.90 -4.71 4.75
CA ILE A 229 -5.25 -5.68 3.87
C ILE A 229 -3.88 -5.14 3.42
N GLY A 230 -3.79 -3.89 2.95
CA GLY A 230 -2.53 -3.29 2.53
C GLY A 230 -1.50 -3.25 3.66
N GLY A 231 -1.94 -2.89 4.87
CA GLY A 231 -1.08 -2.87 6.05
C GLY A 231 -0.64 -4.27 6.48
N ALA A 232 -1.56 -5.25 6.53
CA ALA A 232 -1.23 -6.63 6.91
C ALA A 232 -0.26 -7.29 5.93
N LEU A 233 -0.46 -7.11 4.61
CA LEU A 233 0.46 -7.61 3.59
C LEU A 233 1.85 -6.99 3.69
N TYR A 234 1.92 -5.68 4.01
CA TYR A 234 3.20 -5.02 4.28
C TYR A 234 3.89 -5.61 5.51
N GLY A 235 3.15 -5.78 6.61
CA GLY A 235 3.66 -6.35 7.85
C GLY A 235 4.11 -7.81 7.72
N LEU A 236 3.44 -8.62 6.89
CA LEU A 236 3.82 -10.00 6.57
C LEU A 236 5.15 -10.07 5.78
N ASP A 237 5.39 -9.12 4.87
CA ASP A 237 6.62 -9.09 4.06
C ASP A 237 7.83 -8.50 4.82
N LYS A 238 7.61 -7.41 5.60
CA LYS A 238 8.69 -6.61 6.23
C LYS A 238 8.75 -6.72 7.74
N SER A 239 7.82 -7.37 8.40
CA SER A 239 7.50 -7.26 9.82
C SER A 239 6.70 -6.00 10.18
N PHE A 240 6.03 -6.05 11.34
CA PHE A 240 5.23 -4.94 11.85
C PHE A 240 6.05 -4.09 12.81
N LYS A 241 6.28 -2.84 12.44
CA LYS A 241 6.83 -1.81 13.29
C LYS A 241 6.00 -0.53 13.12
N PRO A 242 5.29 -0.03 14.14
CA PRO A 242 4.34 1.07 13.99
C PRO A 242 4.90 2.30 13.27
N PHE A 243 6.14 2.69 13.60
CA PHE A 243 6.80 3.85 13.01
C PHE A 243 7.04 3.72 11.49
N THR A 244 7.22 2.51 10.98
CA THR A 244 7.45 2.28 9.54
C THR A 244 6.21 2.61 8.71
N TYR A 245 5.01 2.41 9.28
CA TYR A 245 3.75 2.76 8.61
C TYR A 245 3.55 4.27 8.48
N PHE A 246 3.98 5.03 9.48
CA PHE A 246 4.03 6.49 9.39
C PHE A 246 4.95 6.95 8.24
N ASN A 247 6.15 6.39 8.15
CA ASN A 247 7.09 6.72 7.08
C ASN A 247 6.56 6.35 5.69
N ASN A 248 5.82 5.24 5.56
CA ASN A 248 5.21 4.82 4.31
C ASN A 248 4.06 5.72 3.85
N MET A 249 3.52 6.57 4.71
CA MET A 249 2.50 7.56 4.33
C MET A 249 3.00 8.44 3.18
N LEU A 250 4.26 8.83 3.18
CA LEU A 250 4.83 9.74 2.19
C LEU A 250 4.84 9.13 0.77
N PRO A 251 5.43 7.95 0.52
CA PRO A 251 5.35 7.32 -0.80
C PRO A 251 3.92 6.93 -1.21
N ILE A 252 3.02 6.63 -0.26
CA ILE A 252 1.60 6.38 -0.54
C ILE A 252 0.92 7.64 -1.10
N PHE A 253 1.15 8.81 -0.49
CA PHE A 253 0.64 10.08 -1.01
C PHE A 253 1.28 10.42 -2.37
N ALA A 254 2.59 10.22 -2.52
CA ALA A 254 3.26 10.41 -3.79
C ALA A 254 2.63 9.54 -4.88
N ALA A 255 2.37 8.27 -4.59
CA ALA A 255 1.70 7.34 -5.50
C ALA A 255 0.28 7.81 -5.88
N ALA A 256 -0.51 8.26 -4.91
CA ALA A 256 -1.86 8.76 -5.13
C ALA A 256 -1.87 10.04 -6.00
N ILE A 257 -0.94 10.97 -5.75
CA ILE A 257 -0.84 12.24 -6.49
C ILE A 257 -0.29 11.99 -7.89
N VAL A 258 0.81 11.24 -8.01
CA VAL A 258 1.41 10.88 -9.30
C VAL A 258 0.43 10.11 -10.18
N GLY A 259 -0.33 9.19 -9.58
CA GLY A 259 -1.38 8.46 -10.29
C GLY A 259 -2.56 9.34 -10.72
N GLY A 260 -2.86 10.39 -9.97
CA GLY A 260 -3.98 11.31 -10.15
C GLY A 260 -5.02 11.17 -9.04
N ILE A 261 -5.02 12.11 -8.11
CA ILE A 261 -5.95 12.12 -6.97
C ILE A 261 -7.40 12.11 -7.44
N GLY A 262 -8.23 11.28 -6.81
CA GLY A 262 -9.64 11.10 -7.17
C GLY A 262 -9.88 10.06 -8.28
N ASN A 263 -8.81 9.50 -8.86
CA ASN A 263 -8.88 8.39 -9.82
C ASN A 263 -8.28 7.10 -9.20
N PRO A 264 -9.10 6.13 -8.75
CA PRO A 264 -8.60 4.89 -8.13
C PRO A 264 -7.71 4.05 -9.06
N PHE A 265 -7.99 4.05 -10.37
CA PHE A 265 -7.15 3.34 -11.33
C PHE A 265 -5.77 4.02 -11.49
N GLY A 266 -5.78 5.35 -11.58
CA GLY A 266 -4.54 6.13 -11.59
C GLY A 266 -3.71 5.89 -10.33
N ALA A 267 -4.32 5.93 -9.15
CA ALA A 267 -3.64 5.66 -7.88
C ALA A 267 -3.04 4.25 -7.81
N PHE A 268 -3.75 3.24 -8.33
CA PHE A 268 -3.24 1.88 -8.46
C PHE A 268 -1.94 1.84 -9.26
N LEU A 269 -1.94 2.40 -10.46
CA LEU A 269 -0.75 2.45 -11.31
C LEU A 269 0.35 3.35 -10.74
N GLY A 270 -0.02 4.45 -10.08
CA GLY A 270 0.92 5.33 -9.38
C GLY A 270 1.72 4.61 -8.30
N GLY A 271 1.10 3.66 -7.58
CA GLY A 271 1.78 2.80 -6.63
C GLY A 271 2.92 2.00 -7.24
N TYR A 272 2.69 1.42 -8.42
CA TYR A 272 3.74 0.70 -9.14
C TYR A 272 4.81 1.63 -9.72
N VAL A 273 4.41 2.77 -10.29
CA VAL A 273 5.38 3.76 -10.81
C VAL A 273 6.36 4.18 -9.72
N ILE A 274 5.86 4.53 -8.53
CA ILE A 274 6.71 4.91 -7.39
C ILE A 274 7.58 3.74 -6.94
N ALA A 275 7.03 2.55 -6.75
CA ALA A 275 7.78 1.38 -6.27
C ALA A 275 8.88 0.96 -7.24
N PHE A 276 8.59 0.89 -8.54
CA PHE A 276 9.60 0.57 -9.55
C PHE A 276 10.70 1.62 -9.59
N SER A 277 10.34 2.90 -9.54
CA SER A 277 11.32 3.99 -9.57
C SER A 277 12.22 3.98 -8.34
N GLU A 278 11.66 3.79 -7.12
CA GLU A 278 12.46 3.68 -5.90
C GLU A 278 13.46 2.53 -5.98
N ILE A 279 13.01 1.35 -6.40
CA ILE A 279 13.86 0.16 -6.42
C ILE A 279 14.89 0.24 -7.56
N LEU A 280 14.51 0.70 -8.76
CA LEU A 280 15.44 0.86 -9.88
C LEU A 280 16.57 1.83 -9.56
N LEU A 281 16.26 2.96 -8.91
CA LEU A 281 17.26 3.98 -8.61
C LEU A 281 18.14 3.66 -7.40
N THR A 282 17.66 2.79 -6.52
CA THR A 282 18.42 2.38 -5.31
C THR A 282 19.09 1.01 -5.43
N TYR A 283 18.92 0.32 -6.56
CA TYR A 283 19.56 -0.97 -6.78
C TYR A 283 21.06 -0.82 -7.08
N ALA A 284 21.87 -1.73 -6.53
CA ALA A 284 23.31 -1.80 -6.80
C ALA A 284 23.58 -2.70 -8.04
N TYR A 285 23.90 -2.08 -9.15
CA TYR A 285 24.00 -2.75 -10.46
C TYR A 285 25.34 -3.51 -10.69
N LYS A 286 26.27 -3.49 -9.73
CA LYS A 286 27.60 -4.13 -9.91
C LYS A 286 27.49 -5.58 -10.43
N LYS A 287 26.69 -6.42 -9.75
CA LYS A 287 26.52 -7.82 -10.13
C LYS A 287 25.87 -8.01 -11.52
N PHE A 288 24.94 -7.13 -11.88
CA PHE A 288 24.32 -7.13 -13.19
C PHE A 288 25.36 -6.86 -14.29
N PHE A 289 26.19 -5.83 -14.08
CA PHE A 289 27.24 -5.48 -15.05
C PHE A 289 28.32 -6.54 -15.19
N MET A 290 28.65 -7.29 -14.12
CA MET A 290 29.58 -8.45 -14.20
C MET A 290 29.08 -9.54 -15.16
N TYR A 291 27.78 -9.67 -15.40
CA TYR A 291 27.23 -10.64 -16.37
C TYR A 291 27.03 -10.08 -17.78
N VAL A 292 27.03 -8.75 -17.93
CA VAL A 292 26.72 -8.09 -19.21
C VAL A 292 27.98 -7.52 -19.89
N LEU A 293 28.95 -7.06 -19.07
CA LEU A 293 30.19 -6.46 -19.57
C LEU A 293 31.34 -7.48 -19.62
N PRO A 294 32.30 -7.30 -20.53
CA PRO A 294 33.55 -8.08 -20.54
C PRO A 294 34.34 -7.81 -19.23
N GLU A 295 35.14 -8.80 -18.79
CA GLU A 295 35.96 -8.72 -17.59
C GLU A 295 36.85 -7.46 -17.51
N SER A 296 37.31 -6.95 -18.66
CA SER A 296 38.11 -5.71 -18.75
C SER A 296 37.35 -4.42 -18.39
N MET A 297 36.01 -4.46 -18.40
CA MET A 297 35.13 -3.31 -18.10
C MET A 297 34.29 -3.52 -16.83
N GLU A 298 34.58 -4.52 -16.03
CA GLU A 298 33.85 -4.76 -14.79
C GLU A 298 34.01 -3.60 -13.80
N PRO A 299 32.91 -3.12 -13.21
CA PRO A 299 32.97 -2.01 -12.27
C PRO A 299 33.56 -2.45 -10.90
N ASN A 300 34.54 -1.69 -10.41
CA ASN A 300 35.12 -1.91 -9.08
C ASN A 300 34.22 -1.42 -7.93
N SER A 301 33.26 -0.52 -8.21
CA SER A 301 32.31 0.05 -7.25
C SER A 301 30.94 -0.61 -7.35
N LEU A 302 30.03 -0.30 -6.38
CA LEU A 302 28.66 -0.84 -6.35
C LEU A 302 27.79 -0.42 -7.54
N VAL A 303 28.15 0.65 -8.26
CA VAL A 303 27.33 1.22 -9.34
C VAL A 303 25.90 1.41 -8.90
N GLN A 304 25.71 2.20 -7.87
CA GLN A 304 24.42 2.51 -7.27
C GLN A 304 24.16 4.01 -7.45
N LEU A 305 23.01 4.37 -8.02
CA LEU A 305 22.67 5.77 -8.26
C LEU A 305 22.38 6.51 -6.95
N LEU A 306 21.61 5.86 -6.05
CA LEU A 306 21.26 6.41 -4.73
C LEU A 306 21.32 5.29 -3.68
N SER A 307 21.79 5.60 -2.48
CA SER A 307 21.68 4.68 -1.34
C SER A 307 20.21 4.42 -1.01
N THR A 308 19.92 3.21 -0.51
CA THR A 308 18.59 2.81 -0.06
C THR A 308 18.01 3.71 1.03
N ASP A 309 18.86 4.43 1.76
CA ASP A 309 18.44 5.40 2.79
C ASP A 309 17.70 6.60 2.20
N TYR A 310 17.99 6.92 0.93
CA TYR A 310 17.37 8.04 0.20
C TYR A 310 16.20 7.62 -0.67
N LYS A 311 15.65 6.39 -0.51
CA LYS A 311 14.54 5.90 -1.36
C LYS A 311 13.33 6.84 -1.39
N PHE A 312 12.98 7.48 -0.26
CA PHE A 312 11.88 8.44 -0.21
C PHE A 312 12.14 9.72 -0.98
N ALA A 313 13.41 10.12 -1.14
CA ALA A 313 13.76 11.25 -1.99
C ALA A 313 13.40 10.99 -3.45
N VAL A 314 13.47 9.74 -3.91
CA VAL A 314 13.03 9.33 -5.25
C VAL A 314 11.54 9.59 -5.42
N SER A 315 10.71 9.12 -4.48
CA SER A 315 9.25 9.33 -4.53
C SER A 315 8.88 10.80 -4.59
N PHE A 316 9.55 11.64 -3.78
CA PHE A 316 9.31 13.09 -3.77
C PHE A 316 9.80 13.76 -5.04
N SER A 317 10.95 13.37 -5.56
CA SER A 317 11.46 13.94 -6.83
C SER A 317 10.49 13.65 -7.97
N ILE A 318 9.98 12.41 -8.06
CA ILE A 318 9.00 12.04 -9.07
C ILE A 318 7.69 12.81 -8.86
N LEU A 319 7.24 12.94 -7.62
CA LEU A 319 6.05 13.73 -7.28
C LEU A 319 6.19 15.17 -7.81
N VAL A 320 7.31 15.83 -7.50
CA VAL A 320 7.57 17.21 -7.93
C VAL A 320 7.64 17.30 -9.45
N ILE A 321 8.37 16.39 -10.10
CA ILE A 321 8.48 16.36 -11.57
C ILE A 321 7.10 16.19 -12.20
N VAL A 322 6.29 15.23 -11.71
CA VAL A 322 4.95 14.99 -12.27
C VAL A 322 4.05 16.21 -12.05
N LEU A 323 4.06 16.85 -10.87
CA LEU A 323 3.25 18.03 -10.60
C LEU A 323 3.63 19.24 -11.47
N ILE A 324 4.92 19.41 -11.81
CA ILE A 324 5.36 20.48 -12.72
C ILE A 324 4.83 20.25 -14.14
N TYR A 325 4.93 19.02 -14.65
CA TYR A 325 4.55 18.74 -16.04
C TYR A 325 3.07 18.36 -16.20
N ARG A 326 2.46 17.72 -15.19
CA ARG A 326 1.06 17.27 -15.20
C ARG A 326 0.44 17.40 -13.81
N PRO A 327 -0.05 18.59 -13.42
CA PRO A 327 -0.60 18.84 -12.08
C PRO A 327 -1.82 17.97 -11.74
N SER A 328 -2.51 17.40 -12.74
CA SER A 328 -3.61 16.45 -12.54
C SER A 328 -3.16 15.00 -12.36
N GLY A 329 -1.85 14.73 -12.31
CA GLY A 329 -1.28 13.37 -12.31
C GLY A 329 -1.21 12.75 -13.71
N ILE A 330 -0.59 11.57 -13.80
CA ILE A 330 -0.36 10.86 -15.07
C ILE A 330 -1.69 10.43 -15.72
N PHE A 331 -2.63 9.95 -14.91
CA PHE A 331 -3.91 9.37 -15.36
C PHE A 331 -5.11 10.30 -15.16
N LYS A 332 -4.92 11.62 -15.20
CA LYS A 332 -5.94 12.66 -15.05
C LYS A 332 -6.85 12.41 -13.84
N GLY A 333 -6.37 12.82 -12.67
CA GLY A 333 -7.17 12.99 -11.47
C GLY A 333 -7.94 14.33 -11.49
N LYS A 334 -8.57 14.66 -10.37
CA LYS A 334 -9.14 15.99 -10.16
C LYS A 334 -7.99 16.98 -9.93
N VAL A 335 -8.06 18.14 -10.55
CA VAL A 335 -7.10 19.23 -10.30
C VAL A 335 -7.31 19.68 -8.86
N LEU A 336 -6.21 19.74 -8.10
CA LEU A 336 -6.18 20.23 -6.72
C LEU A 336 -6.49 21.72 -6.62
#